data_37fe355f9c6554d2a4417222cebb88ed
#
_entry.id   37fe355f9c6554d2a4417222cebb88ed
#
_cell.length_a   1.000
_cell.length_b   1.000
_cell.length_c   1.000
_cell.angle_alpha   90.00
_cell.angle_beta   90.00
_cell.angle_gamma   90.00
#
_symmetry.space_group_name_H-M   'P 1'
#
loop_
_entity.id
_entity.type
_entity.pdbx_description
1 polymer ?
#
loop_
_entity_poly.entity_id
_entity_poly.type
_entity_poly.pdbx_seq_one_letter_code
_entity_poly.pdbx_strand_id
1 'polypeptide(L)'
;MTIKSSYGDTYRSSVYNSWKKDGTARQGYYGDGDCTGCWFFGTAFSELKGKTITKVEITITRNSGGSSSAVGLVVKSHGHSGRPSGAPSYRTTAGTLSLATGETDTLPITNSTILSEISSGKVKGFGIQSTYDSSHYAVCSGSVTVKITYTE
;
A
#
# COMPACT_ATOMS: atom_id res chain seq x y z
N MET A 1 -14.68 1.92 -11.42
CA MET A 1 -13.43 1.38 -12.01
C MET A 1 -12.73 0.51 -10.98
N THR A 2 -12.25 -0.64 -11.40
CA THR A 2 -11.50 -1.56 -10.52
C THR A 2 -10.12 -1.78 -11.13
N ILE A 3 -9.09 -1.55 -10.32
CA ILE A 3 -7.70 -1.68 -10.75
C ILE A 3 -7.01 -2.68 -9.83
N LYS A 4 -6.26 -3.61 -10.43
CA LYS A 4 -5.46 -4.59 -9.69
C LYS A 4 -3.99 -4.17 -9.75
N SER A 5 -3.24 -4.35 -8.65
CA SER A 5 -1.81 -4.09 -8.63
C SER A 5 -1.07 -4.98 -9.64
N SER A 6 -0.04 -4.42 -10.25
CA SER A 6 0.86 -5.18 -11.13
C SER A 6 1.76 -6.07 -10.30
N TYR A 7 2.26 -5.57 -9.17
CA TYR A 7 3.05 -6.31 -8.19
C TYR A 7 3.13 -5.52 -6.89
N GLY A 8 3.55 -6.22 -5.83
CA GLY A 8 3.94 -5.60 -4.57
C GLY A 8 5.38 -5.91 -4.26
N ASP A 9 5.99 -5.10 -3.40
CA ASP A 9 7.35 -5.34 -2.94
C ASP A 9 7.62 -4.63 -1.62
N THR A 10 8.69 -5.03 -0.95
CA THR A 10 9.13 -4.50 0.34
C THR A 10 10.52 -3.89 0.21
N TYR A 11 10.67 -2.66 0.68
CA TYR A 11 11.98 -2.05 0.87
C TYR A 11 12.48 -2.29 2.30
N ARG A 12 13.72 -2.73 2.44
CA ARG A 12 14.34 -3.09 3.72
C ARG A 12 15.40 -2.04 4.06
N SER A 13 15.03 -1.05 4.88
CA SER A 13 15.82 0.17 5.02
C SER A 13 16.97 0.11 6.03
N SER A 14 16.89 -0.73 7.05
CA SER A 14 17.88 -0.70 8.14
C SER A 14 19.05 -1.67 7.97
N VAL A 15 18.84 -2.80 7.29
CA VAL A 15 19.84 -3.86 7.15
C VAL A 15 20.37 -3.95 5.72
N TYR A 16 19.46 -4.03 4.75
CA TYR A 16 19.80 -4.31 3.37
C TYR A 16 19.83 -3.09 2.46
N ASN A 17 19.03 -2.05 2.78
CA ASN A 17 18.86 -0.84 1.97
C ASN A 17 18.54 -1.18 0.51
N SER A 18 17.64 -2.14 0.30
CA SER A 18 17.27 -2.64 -1.02
C SER A 18 15.88 -3.24 -1.02
N TRP A 19 15.31 -3.38 -2.22
CA TRP A 19 14.06 -4.07 -2.44
C TRP A 19 14.24 -5.57 -2.26
N LYS A 20 13.31 -6.22 -1.56
CA LYS A 20 13.35 -7.66 -1.30
C LYS A 20 13.08 -8.47 -2.56
N LYS A 21 12.19 -7.99 -3.42
CA LYS A 21 11.83 -8.61 -4.71
C LYS A 21 11.22 -10.00 -4.57
N ASP A 22 10.40 -10.22 -3.55
CA ASP A 22 9.71 -11.50 -3.35
C ASP A 22 8.20 -11.44 -3.62
N GLY A 23 7.70 -10.29 -4.09
CA GLY A 23 6.30 -10.12 -4.45
C GLY A 23 5.36 -9.92 -3.25
N THR A 24 5.88 -9.66 -2.06
CA THR A 24 5.08 -9.33 -0.87
C THR A 24 5.27 -7.89 -0.45
N ALA A 25 4.28 -7.33 0.25
CA ALA A 25 4.37 -6.01 0.86
C ALA A 25 4.33 -6.16 2.38
N ARG A 26 5.33 -5.62 3.07
CA ARG A 26 5.51 -5.77 4.51
C ARG A 26 5.62 -4.44 5.21
N GLN A 27 5.25 -4.42 6.48
CA GLN A 27 5.51 -3.31 7.39
C GLN A 27 6.12 -3.80 8.69
N GLY A 28 6.64 -2.89 9.52
CA GLY A 28 7.19 -3.21 10.82
C GLY A 28 8.65 -3.67 10.75
N TYR A 29 9.04 -4.48 11.70
CA TYR A 29 10.43 -4.95 11.83
C TYR A 29 10.47 -6.45 12.14
N TYR A 30 11.30 -7.16 11.40
CA TYR A 30 11.63 -8.57 11.68
C TYR A 30 12.98 -8.90 11.02
N GLY A 31 13.22 -10.18 10.67
CA GLY A 31 14.51 -10.64 10.14
C GLY A 31 15.09 -9.84 8.96
N ASP A 32 14.26 -9.19 8.16
CA ASP A 32 14.70 -8.29 7.07
C ASP A 32 15.00 -6.87 7.55
N GLY A 33 14.88 -6.58 8.84
CA GLY A 33 15.04 -5.25 9.39
C GLY A 33 13.77 -4.42 9.28
N ASP A 34 13.93 -3.09 9.15
CA ASP A 34 12.81 -2.17 8.98
C ASP A 34 12.19 -2.35 7.59
N CYS A 35 10.91 -2.69 7.56
CA CYS A 35 10.19 -3.00 6.33
C CYS A 35 9.13 -1.94 6.04
N THR A 36 9.05 -1.52 4.78
CA THR A 36 7.92 -0.76 4.26
C THR A 36 7.52 -1.35 2.90
N GLY A 37 6.22 -1.50 2.69
CA GLY A 37 5.69 -2.17 1.51
C GLY A 37 4.99 -1.22 0.56
N CYS A 38 5.04 -1.54 -0.73
CA CYS A 38 4.31 -0.81 -1.76
C CYS A 38 3.61 -1.77 -2.70
N TRP A 39 2.44 -1.37 -3.17
CA TRP A 39 1.78 -1.96 -4.32
C TRP A 39 1.90 -0.97 -5.48
N PHE A 40 2.30 -1.50 -6.64
CA PHE A 40 2.53 -0.69 -7.83
C PHE A 40 1.49 -1.05 -8.89
N PHE A 41 1.00 -0.03 -9.58
CA PHE A 41 -0.10 -0.16 -10.52
C PHE A 41 0.29 0.30 -11.93
N GLY A 42 1.58 0.56 -12.17
CA GLY A 42 2.04 1.10 -13.44
C GLY A 42 1.37 2.42 -13.73
N THR A 43 0.78 2.54 -14.91
CA THR A 43 0.08 3.75 -15.36
C THR A 43 -1.45 3.65 -15.24
N ALA A 44 -1.96 2.64 -14.52
CA ALA A 44 -3.40 2.38 -14.45
C ALA A 44 -4.20 3.57 -13.87
N PHE A 45 -3.61 4.33 -12.95
CA PHE A 45 -4.26 5.50 -12.35
C PHE A 45 -4.34 6.70 -13.31
N SER A 46 -3.60 6.69 -14.42
CA SER A 46 -3.58 7.82 -15.36
C SER A 46 -4.94 8.06 -16.04
N GLU A 47 -5.76 7.03 -16.15
CA GLU A 47 -7.11 7.15 -16.73
C GLU A 47 -8.06 7.99 -15.83
N LEU A 48 -7.70 8.17 -14.58
CA LEU A 48 -8.51 8.93 -13.62
C LEU A 48 -8.14 10.41 -13.57
N LYS A 49 -7.10 10.82 -14.28
CA LYS A 49 -6.64 12.20 -14.30
C LYS A 49 -7.74 13.13 -14.83
N GLY A 50 -8.05 14.17 -14.08
CA GLY A 50 -9.09 15.12 -14.43
C GLY A 50 -10.50 14.72 -14.03
N LYS A 51 -10.72 13.49 -13.56
CA LYS A 51 -12.02 13.04 -13.08
C LYS A 51 -12.22 13.42 -11.62
N THR A 52 -13.46 13.56 -11.20
CA THR A 52 -13.78 13.81 -9.78
C THR A 52 -13.89 12.47 -9.05
N ILE A 53 -12.94 12.20 -8.18
CA ILE A 53 -12.91 10.96 -7.41
C ILE A 53 -13.73 11.13 -6.13
N THR A 54 -14.72 10.29 -5.92
CA THR A 54 -15.63 10.39 -4.78
C THR A 54 -15.40 9.35 -3.70
N LYS A 55 -14.85 8.19 -4.07
CA LYS A 55 -14.55 7.11 -3.12
C LYS A 55 -13.48 6.20 -3.67
N VAL A 56 -12.64 5.70 -2.78
CA VAL A 56 -11.64 4.67 -3.09
C VAL A 56 -11.76 3.58 -2.03
N GLU A 57 -11.67 2.33 -2.45
CA GLU A 57 -11.69 1.16 -1.56
C GLU A 57 -10.52 0.26 -1.95
N ILE A 58 -9.62 -0.02 -1.01
CA ILE A 58 -8.50 -0.95 -1.24
C ILE A 58 -8.75 -2.24 -0.46
N THR A 59 -8.67 -3.37 -1.16
CA THR A 59 -8.82 -4.71 -0.58
C THR A 59 -7.47 -5.36 -0.44
N ILE A 60 -7.10 -5.73 0.78
CA ILE A 60 -5.78 -6.24 1.14
C ILE A 60 -5.93 -7.60 1.80
N THR A 61 -5.05 -8.52 1.46
CA THR A 61 -4.93 -9.84 2.10
C THR A 61 -3.63 -9.89 2.89
N ARG A 62 -3.72 -10.20 4.20
CA ARG A 62 -2.55 -10.51 5.01
C ARG A 62 -2.26 -12.00 4.93
N ASN A 63 -1.03 -12.34 4.53
CA ASN A 63 -0.61 -13.75 4.39
C ASN A 63 -0.17 -14.34 5.74
N SER A 64 0.95 -13.87 6.25
CA SER A 64 1.61 -14.43 7.44
C SER A 64 2.51 -13.36 8.08
N GLY A 65 3.43 -13.80 8.93
CA GLY A 65 4.44 -12.93 9.54
C GLY A 65 3.94 -12.20 10.77
N GLY A 66 4.77 -12.13 11.79
CA GLY A 66 4.44 -11.50 13.05
C GLY A 66 3.39 -12.25 13.85
N SER A 67 2.61 -11.52 14.63
CA SER A 67 1.53 -12.08 15.44
C SER A 67 0.42 -12.68 14.57
N SER A 68 -0.15 -13.80 14.98
CA SER A 68 -1.34 -14.36 14.33
C SER A 68 -2.60 -13.53 14.59
N SER A 69 -2.60 -12.76 15.66
CA SER A 69 -3.69 -11.81 15.98
C SER A 69 -3.66 -10.62 15.02
N ALA A 70 -4.74 -9.83 15.05
CA ALA A 70 -4.87 -8.67 14.17
C ALA A 70 -3.72 -7.68 14.37
N VAL A 71 -3.13 -7.23 13.26
CA VAL A 71 -2.14 -6.17 13.20
C VAL A 71 -2.71 -5.04 12.36
N GLY A 72 -2.58 -3.81 12.83
CA GLY A 72 -3.04 -2.63 12.09
C GLY A 72 -2.09 -2.29 10.96
N LEU A 73 -2.55 -2.47 9.73
CA LEU A 73 -1.82 -2.05 8.53
C LEU A 73 -2.02 -0.56 8.34
N VAL A 74 -0.96 0.22 8.37
CA VAL A 74 -1.04 1.67 8.16
C VAL A 74 -0.88 1.94 6.67
N VAL A 75 -2.00 2.18 6.00
CA VAL A 75 -2.07 2.36 4.55
C VAL A 75 -1.79 3.81 4.20
N LYS A 76 -0.89 4.03 3.25
CA LYS A 76 -0.47 5.35 2.77
C LYS A 76 -0.50 5.41 1.25
N SER A 77 -0.77 6.60 0.72
CA SER A 77 -0.68 6.83 -0.72
C SER A 77 0.77 7.12 -1.13
N HIS A 78 1.11 6.83 -2.38
CA HIS A 78 2.41 7.16 -2.96
C HIS A 78 2.28 7.53 -4.44
N GLY A 79 3.33 8.15 -4.97
CA GLY A 79 3.38 8.60 -6.36
C GLY A 79 4.25 7.75 -7.28
N HIS A 80 4.57 6.52 -6.89
CA HIS A 80 5.45 5.66 -7.69
C HIS A 80 4.64 4.74 -8.59
N SER A 81 4.91 4.74 -9.89
CA SER A 81 4.32 3.80 -10.83
C SER A 81 4.99 2.41 -10.76
N GLY A 82 6.23 2.37 -10.30
CA GLY A 82 7.02 1.17 -10.06
C GLY A 82 8.09 1.46 -9.01
N ARG A 83 8.97 0.50 -8.73
CA ARG A 83 10.02 0.68 -7.72
C ARG A 83 10.89 1.89 -8.05
N PRO A 84 11.03 2.87 -7.14
CA PRO A 84 12.10 3.86 -7.28
C PRO A 84 13.45 3.20 -7.03
N SER A 85 14.54 3.87 -7.40
CA SER A 85 15.90 3.31 -7.23
C SER A 85 16.30 3.15 -5.77
N GLY A 86 15.79 4.00 -4.87
CA GLY A 86 16.03 3.94 -3.44
C GLY A 86 14.76 3.63 -2.66
N ALA A 87 14.73 4.05 -1.39
CA ALA A 87 13.57 3.88 -0.54
C ALA A 87 12.35 4.61 -1.11
N PRO A 88 11.14 4.04 -0.98
CA PRO A 88 9.94 4.74 -1.41
C PRO A 88 9.63 5.91 -0.48
N SER A 89 8.97 6.91 -1.03
CA SER A 89 8.38 8.00 -0.27
C SER A 89 6.86 7.88 -0.32
N TYR A 90 6.20 8.29 0.76
CA TYR A 90 4.75 8.28 0.87
C TYR A 90 4.21 9.71 0.90
N ARG A 91 2.92 9.86 0.60
CA ARG A 91 2.29 11.18 0.54
C ARG A 91 1.34 11.43 1.72
N THR A 92 0.29 10.64 1.83
CA THR A 92 -0.76 10.85 2.83
C THR A 92 -1.21 9.52 3.42
N THR A 93 -1.41 9.48 4.73
CA THR A 93 -1.98 8.31 5.40
C THR A 93 -3.45 8.19 5.07
N ALA A 94 -3.84 7.03 4.55
CA ALA A 94 -5.22 6.74 4.16
C ALA A 94 -6.05 6.22 5.33
N GLY A 95 -5.45 5.47 6.21
CA GLY A 95 -6.11 4.86 7.36
C GLY A 95 -5.40 3.60 7.81
N THR A 96 -6.00 2.91 8.77
CA THR A 96 -5.49 1.67 9.33
C THR A 96 -6.50 0.54 9.12
N LEU A 97 -6.02 -0.58 8.58
CA LEU A 97 -6.82 -1.78 8.36
C LEU A 97 -6.27 -2.92 9.22
N SER A 98 -7.04 -3.39 10.19
CA SER A 98 -6.61 -4.46 11.08
C SER A 98 -6.91 -5.82 10.47
N LEU A 99 -5.87 -6.63 10.25
CA LEU A 99 -6.00 -7.98 9.70
C LEU A 99 -5.23 -8.98 10.56
N ALA A 100 -5.87 -10.10 10.91
CA ALA A 100 -5.18 -11.28 11.42
C ALA A 100 -4.59 -12.07 10.25
N THR A 101 -3.74 -13.05 10.57
CA THR A 101 -3.13 -13.92 9.55
C THR A 101 -4.20 -14.58 8.68
N GLY A 102 -4.05 -14.49 7.38
CA GLY A 102 -4.95 -15.09 6.40
C GLY A 102 -6.22 -14.31 6.10
N GLU A 103 -6.44 -13.18 6.77
CA GLU A 103 -7.64 -12.38 6.55
C GLU A 103 -7.51 -11.46 5.33
N THR A 104 -8.65 -11.20 4.71
CA THR A 104 -8.82 -10.22 3.64
C THR A 104 -9.92 -9.25 4.07
N ASP A 105 -9.67 -7.96 3.91
CA ASP A 105 -10.71 -6.94 4.17
C ASP A 105 -10.43 -5.70 3.31
N THR A 106 -11.37 -4.78 3.36
CA THR A 106 -11.37 -3.58 2.52
C THR A 106 -11.32 -2.33 3.39
N LEU A 107 -10.39 -1.43 3.07
CA LEU A 107 -10.31 -0.11 3.69
C LEU A 107 -10.96 0.92 2.78
N PRO A 108 -12.03 1.58 3.23
CA PRO A 108 -12.56 2.73 2.51
C PRO A 108 -11.64 3.94 2.72
N ILE A 109 -11.38 4.66 1.64
CA ILE A 109 -10.51 5.85 1.64
C ILE A 109 -11.34 7.04 1.20
N THR A 110 -11.58 7.97 2.12
CA THR A 110 -12.38 9.16 1.89
C THR A 110 -11.60 10.45 2.13
N ASN A 111 -10.32 10.37 2.43
CA ASN A 111 -9.44 11.51 2.64
C ASN A 111 -9.42 12.39 1.39
N SER A 112 -9.85 13.66 1.52
CA SER A 112 -10.02 14.56 0.38
C SER A 112 -8.70 14.85 -0.34
N THR A 113 -7.59 14.88 0.37
CA THR A 113 -6.27 15.09 -0.23
C THR A 113 -5.90 13.93 -1.15
N ILE A 114 -6.11 12.68 -0.71
CA ILE A 114 -5.84 11.51 -1.53
C ILE A 114 -6.73 11.51 -2.78
N LEU A 115 -8.03 11.78 -2.60
CA LEU A 115 -8.96 11.79 -3.73
C LEU A 115 -8.56 12.84 -4.77
N SER A 116 -8.22 14.04 -4.34
CA SER A 116 -7.78 15.11 -5.25
C SER A 116 -6.43 14.79 -5.90
N GLU A 117 -5.53 14.13 -5.21
CA GLU A 117 -4.21 13.78 -5.75
C GLU A 117 -4.25 12.61 -6.73
N ILE A 118 -5.25 11.74 -6.64
CA ILE A 118 -5.53 10.76 -7.70
C ILE A 118 -5.96 11.51 -8.97
N SER A 119 -6.88 12.46 -8.83
CA SER A 119 -7.37 13.27 -9.93
C SER A 119 -6.27 14.10 -10.60
N SER A 120 -5.34 14.63 -9.82
CA SER A 120 -4.23 15.44 -10.36
C SER A 120 -3.07 14.61 -10.91
N GLY A 121 -3.09 13.29 -10.70
CA GLY A 121 -2.03 12.39 -11.15
C GLY A 121 -0.84 12.28 -10.20
N LYS A 122 -0.92 12.86 -9.00
CA LYS A 122 0.16 12.79 -8.00
C LYS A 122 0.18 11.45 -7.27
N VAL A 123 -0.98 10.85 -7.01
CA VAL A 123 -1.09 9.52 -6.41
C VAL A 123 -1.23 8.48 -7.50
N LYS A 124 -0.34 7.48 -7.47
CA LYS A 124 -0.27 6.39 -8.45
C LYS A 124 -0.34 5.02 -7.81
N GLY A 125 -0.45 4.95 -6.50
CA GLY A 125 -0.54 3.69 -5.79
C GLY A 125 -0.64 3.87 -4.28
N PHE A 126 -0.58 2.74 -3.58
CA PHE A 126 -0.68 2.66 -2.13
C PHE A 126 0.39 1.73 -1.57
N GLY A 127 0.69 1.90 -0.30
CA GLY A 127 1.60 1.03 0.41
C GLY A 127 1.30 1.00 1.89
N ILE A 128 2.15 0.32 2.64
CA ILE A 128 2.03 0.20 4.09
C ILE A 128 3.35 0.58 4.74
N GLN A 129 3.26 1.44 5.76
CA GLN A 129 4.40 1.85 6.56
C GLN A 129 3.92 2.17 7.96
N SER A 130 4.46 1.46 8.95
CA SER A 130 4.13 1.63 10.35
C SER A 130 5.37 1.97 11.16
N THR A 131 5.22 2.02 12.49
CA THR A 131 6.35 2.00 13.39
C THR A 131 7.20 0.75 13.14
N TYR A 132 8.52 0.89 13.11
CA TYR A 132 9.45 -0.20 12.84
C TYR A 132 9.71 -1.02 14.10
N ASP A 133 8.76 -1.86 14.45
CA ASP A 133 8.88 -2.80 15.56
C ASP A 133 8.20 -4.14 15.22
N SER A 134 8.47 -5.16 16.02
CA SER A 134 7.97 -6.52 15.77
C SER A 134 6.46 -6.65 15.99
N SER A 135 5.87 -5.80 16.83
CA SER A 135 4.43 -5.83 17.08
C SER A 135 3.60 -5.35 15.89
N HIS A 136 4.21 -4.58 14.98
CA HIS A 136 3.58 -4.09 13.76
C HIS A 136 3.97 -4.88 12.51
N TYR A 137 4.78 -5.93 12.67
CA TYR A 137 5.22 -6.72 11.51
C TYR A 137 4.07 -7.51 10.91
N ALA A 138 3.89 -7.36 9.61
CA ALA A 138 2.90 -8.12 8.84
C ALA A 138 3.37 -8.29 7.41
N VAL A 139 3.06 -9.44 6.82
CA VAL A 139 3.37 -9.77 5.42
C VAL A 139 2.07 -9.87 4.65
N CYS A 140 1.90 -9.01 3.65
CA CYS A 140 0.71 -8.96 2.82
C CYS A 140 0.98 -9.47 1.41
N SER A 141 -0.07 -9.98 0.76
CA SER A 141 -0.03 -10.31 -0.65
C SER A 141 0.41 -9.09 -1.48
N GLY A 142 1.21 -9.33 -2.50
CA GLY A 142 1.54 -8.30 -3.50
C GLY A 142 0.39 -8.00 -4.46
N SER A 143 -0.71 -8.73 -4.35
CA SER A 143 -1.91 -8.52 -5.15
C SER A 143 -2.97 -7.83 -4.30
N VAL A 144 -3.28 -6.59 -4.63
CA VAL A 144 -4.39 -5.83 -4.04
C VAL A 144 -5.29 -5.32 -5.15
N THR A 145 -6.54 -5.05 -4.80
CA THR A 145 -7.53 -4.49 -5.70
C THR A 145 -7.98 -3.14 -5.16
N VAL A 146 -8.03 -2.15 -6.04
CA VAL A 146 -8.51 -0.80 -5.72
C VAL A 146 -9.76 -0.53 -6.54
N LYS A 147 -10.88 -0.28 -5.86
CA LYS A 147 -12.14 0.12 -6.49
C LYS A 147 -12.30 1.63 -6.36
N ILE A 148 -12.51 2.30 -7.47
CA ILE A 148 -12.59 3.76 -7.53
C ILE A 148 -13.92 4.19 -8.10
N THR A 149 -14.63 5.03 -7.35
CA THR A 149 -15.87 5.66 -7.77
C THR A 149 -15.57 7.09 -8.17
N TYR A 150 -16.02 7.49 -9.37
CA TYR A 150 -15.73 8.81 -9.90
C TYR A 150 -16.87 9.33 -10.77
N THR A 151 -16.86 10.63 -11.01
CA THR A 151 -17.70 11.30 -12.00
C THR A 151 -16.83 12.05 -13.00
N GLU A 152 -17.36 12.28 -14.17
CA GLU A 152 -16.66 13.01 -15.23
C GLU A 152 -16.42 14.50 -14.89
#